data_bc2b4f50919c494a90f9ebad8462df45
#
_entry.id   bc2b4f50919c494a90f9ebad8462df45
#
_cell.length_a   1.000
_cell.length_b   1.000
_cell.length_c   1.000
_cell.angle_alpha   90.00
_cell.angle_beta   90.00
_cell.angle_gamma   90.00
#
_symmetry.space_group_name_H-M   'P 1'
#
loop_
_entity.id
_entity.type
_entity.pdbx_description
1 polymer ?
#
loop_
_entity_poly.entity_id
_entity_poly.type
_entity_poly.pdbx_seq_one_letter_code
_entity_poly.pdbx_strand_id
1 'polypeptide(L)'
;MAISGKRSYWEARELVLVGVFAAATKLSSLLIALAGGGMNPLSLMAKNGVFTTLLIVLLMKVPKPGTLLLFTLVSTLVSALMMGSSITLLPTAMAAALLAEALGYRFRGHVWNAWLLAGLFDFFAKALSLGVSYLFLRESPSIMMMVVPVVLIGYVGSVAGLWMGWKTVGELKHAGFVR
;
A
#
# COMPACT_ATOMS: atom_id res chain seq x y z
N MET A 1 -29.62 -32.17 -12.27
CA MET A 1 -29.68 -30.91 -11.48
C MET A 1 -28.32 -30.25 -11.57
N ALA A 2 -28.12 -29.34 -12.53
CA ALA A 2 -26.84 -28.65 -12.73
C ALA A 2 -26.77 -27.54 -11.68
N ILE A 3 -25.87 -27.64 -10.73
CA ILE A 3 -25.55 -26.59 -9.78
C ILE A 3 -24.86 -25.52 -10.60
N SER A 4 -25.58 -24.46 -10.99
CA SER A 4 -25.06 -23.24 -11.57
C SER A 4 -24.09 -22.64 -10.57
N GLY A 5 -22.80 -22.92 -10.73
CA GLY A 5 -21.75 -22.35 -9.92
C GLY A 5 -21.79 -20.84 -10.06
N LYS A 6 -22.31 -20.11 -9.07
CA LYS A 6 -22.15 -18.68 -8.92
C LYS A 6 -20.66 -18.39 -9.07
N ARG A 7 -20.23 -17.79 -10.19
CA ARG A 7 -18.84 -17.33 -10.35
C ARG A 7 -18.57 -16.37 -9.21
N SER A 8 -17.76 -16.79 -8.27
CA SER A 8 -17.28 -15.92 -7.19
C SER A 8 -16.58 -14.70 -7.81
N TYR A 9 -16.89 -13.50 -7.33
CA TYR A 9 -16.24 -12.27 -7.81
C TYR A 9 -14.72 -12.36 -7.66
N TRP A 10 -14.25 -12.97 -6.59
CA TRP A 10 -12.84 -13.24 -6.30
C TRP A 10 -12.52 -14.72 -6.54
N GLU A 11 -11.48 -14.98 -7.31
CA GLU A 11 -10.92 -16.31 -7.43
C GLU A 11 -10.00 -16.60 -6.23
N ALA A 12 -9.95 -17.87 -5.79
CA ALA A 12 -9.07 -18.28 -4.69
C ALA A 12 -7.60 -17.89 -4.94
N ARG A 13 -7.14 -17.99 -6.18
CA ARG A 13 -5.79 -17.57 -6.59
C ARG A 13 -5.54 -16.10 -6.36
N GLU A 14 -6.50 -15.24 -6.61
CA GLU A 14 -6.39 -13.78 -6.43
C GLU A 14 -6.30 -13.43 -4.94
N LEU A 15 -7.12 -14.08 -4.10
CA LEU A 15 -7.08 -13.91 -2.65
C LEU A 15 -5.74 -14.35 -2.07
N VAL A 16 -5.20 -15.49 -2.53
CA VAL A 16 -3.88 -15.96 -2.14
C VAL A 16 -2.80 -14.97 -2.56
N LEU A 17 -2.87 -14.41 -3.78
CA LEU A 17 -1.92 -13.39 -4.24
C LEU A 17 -1.97 -12.15 -3.33
N VAL A 18 -3.15 -11.63 -3.00
CA VAL A 18 -3.27 -10.49 -2.09
C VAL A 18 -2.64 -10.80 -0.73
N GLY A 19 -2.89 -11.98 -0.18
CA GLY A 19 -2.30 -12.43 1.08
C GLY A 19 -0.78 -12.52 1.03
N VAL A 20 -0.22 -13.12 -0.03
CA VAL A 20 1.22 -13.23 -0.24
C VAL A 20 1.89 -11.87 -0.36
N PHE A 21 1.30 -10.95 -1.16
CA PHE A 21 1.85 -9.60 -1.30
C PHE A 21 1.74 -8.80 -0.01
N ALA A 22 0.65 -8.93 0.76
CA ALA A 22 0.52 -8.30 2.06
C ALA A 22 1.58 -8.81 3.05
N ALA A 23 1.80 -10.12 3.11
CA ALA A 23 2.85 -10.71 3.93
C ALA A 23 4.26 -10.26 3.47
N ALA A 24 4.53 -10.29 2.17
CA ALA A 24 5.81 -9.87 1.60
C ALA A 24 6.14 -8.40 1.93
N THR A 25 5.16 -7.49 1.81
CA THR A 25 5.36 -6.08 2.18
C THR A 25 5.69 -5.91 3.67
N LYS A 26 5.05 -6.67 4.54
CA LYS A 26 5.30 -6.58 5.99
C LYS A 26 6.63 -7.20 6.39
N LEU A 27 6.96 -8.36 5.83
CA LEU A 27 8.26 -8.99 6.06
C LEU A 27 9.41 -8.11 5.57
N SER A 28 9.30 -7.54 4.37
CA SER A 28 10.29 -6.60 3.83
C SER A 28 10.45 -5.38 4.73
N SER A 29 9.34 -4.81 5.20
CA SER A 29 9.35 -3.67 6.13
C SER A 29 10.03 -4.01 7.46
N LEU A 30 9.78 -5.20 7.99
CA LEU A 30 10.43 -5.70 9.20
C LEU A 30 11.94 -5.89 9.00
N LEU A 31 12.35 -6.54 7.92
CA LEU A 31 13.76 -6.76 7.60
C LEU A 31 14.52 -5.43 7.45
N ILE A 32 13.92 -4.44 6.74
CA ILE A 32 14.51 -3.11 6.59
C ILE A 32 14.61 -2.41 7.96
N ALA A 33 13.61 -2.59 8.85
CA ALA A 33 13.65 -2.02 10.18
C ALA A 33 14.76 -2.63 11.05
N LEU A 34 14.94 -3.94 10.95
CA LEU A 34 15.99 -4.66 11.70
C LEU A 34 17.39 -4.29 11.19
N ALA A 35 17.58 -4.17 9.88
CA ALA A 35 18.87 -3.86 9.28
C ALA A 35 19.30 -2.40 9.47
N GLY A 36 18.34 -1.44 9.38
CA GLY A 36 18.65 -0.01 9.35
C GLY A 36 18.19 0.80 10.55
N GLY A 37 17.57 0.18 11.55
CA GLY A 37 16.92 0.91 12.64
C GLY A 37 15.56 1.50 12.22
N GLY A 38 14.56 1.44 13.12
CA GLY A 38 13.16 1.72 12.79
C GLY A 38 12.85 3.14 12.28
N MET A 39 13.61 4.15 12.74
CA MET A 39 13.37 5.58 12.49
C MET A 39 14.44 6.26 11.60
N ASN A 40 15.37 5.51 11.04
CA ASN A 40 16.36 6.07 10.13
C ASN A 40 15.67 6.54 8.83
N PRO A 41 15.97 7.77 8.32
CA PRO A 41 15.41 8.29 7.07
C PRO A 41 15.57 7.34 5.88
N LEU A 42 16.73 6.69 5.76
CA LEU A 42 16.99 5.73 4.69
C LEU A 42 16.08 4.50 4.78
N SER A 43 15.89 3.98 6.00
CA SER A 43 14.98 2.85 6.24
C SER A 43 13.53 3.22 5.95
N LEU A 44 13.12 4.46 6.27
CA LEU A 44 11.78 4.96 5.96
C LEU A 44 11.56 5.06 4.44
N MET A 45 12.54 5.59 3.70
CA MET A 45 12.49 5.63 2.24
C MET A 45 12.43 4.23 1.64
N ALA A 46 13.28 3.32 2.09
CA ALA A 46 13.32 1.96 1.60
C ALA A 46 12.00 1.20 1.87
N LYS A 47 11.43 1.32 3.07
CA LYS A 47 10.13 0.71 3.42
C LYS A 47 9.01 1.20 2.49
N ASN A 48 8.91 2.51 2.29
CA ASN A 48 7.88 3.09 1.43
C ASN A 48 8.12 2.73 -0.04
N GLY A 49 9.37 2.73 -0.50
CA GLY A 49 9.73 2.33 -1.86
C GLY A 49 9.34 0.89 -2.17
N VAL A 50 9.72 -0.05 -1.31
CA VAL A 50 9.36 -1.48 -1.46
C VAL A 50 7.85 -1.67 -1.39
N PHE A 51 7.17 -1.03 -0.43
CA PHE A 51 5.72 -1.08 -0.29
C PHE A 51 5.03 -0.66 -1.59
N THR A 52 5.36 0.52 -2.12
CA THR A 52 4.75 1.08 -3.33
C THR A 52 5.04 0.21 -4.56
N THR A 53 6.27 -0.30 -4.68
CA THR A 53 6.65 -1.22 -5.78
C THR A 53 5.81 -2.50 -5.76
N LEU A 54 5.71 -3.16 -4.60
CA LEU A 54 4.92 -4.39 -4.46
C LEU A 54 3.41 -4.13 -4.67
N LEU A 55 2.91 -2.98 -4.22
CA LEU A 55 1.52 -2.58 -4.42
C LEU A 55 1.20 -2.43 -5.92
N ILE A 56 2.08 -1.78 -6.69
CA ILE A 56 1.90 -1.64 -8.15
C ILE A 56 1.85 -3.00 -8.83
N VAL A 57 2.80 -3.89 -8.49
CA VAL A 57 2.83 -5.25 -9.06
C VAL A 57 1.56 -6.01 -8.73
N LEU A 58 1.06 -5.92 -7.49
CA LEU A 58 -0.21 -6.53 -7.08
C LEU A 58 -1.38 -5.99 -7.90
N LEU A 59 -1.52 -4.66 -7.99
CA LEU A 59 -2.62 -4.00 -8.71
C LEU A 59 -2.63 -4.34 -10.21
N MET A 60 -1.46 -4.58 -10.79
CA MET A 60 -1.37 -5.06 -12.17
C MET A 60 -1.71 -6.54 -12.32
N LYS A 61 -1.40 -7.37 -11.32
CA LYS A 61 -1.75 -8.80 -11.31
C LYS A 61 -3.24 -9.03 -11.07
N VAL A 62 -3.86 -8.21 -10.23
CA VAL A 62 -5.26 -8.32 -9.83
C VAL A 62 -5.96 -6.97 -10.09
N PRO A 63 -6.27 -6.64 -11.37
CA PRO A 63 -6.86 -5.35 -11.72
C PRO A 63 -8.37 -5.32 -11.45
N LYS A 64 -8.78 -5.71 -10.24
CA LYS A 64 -10.20 -5.72 -9.82
C LYS A 64 -10.48 -4.60 -8.83
N PRO A 65 -11.68 -3.97 -8.87
CA PRO A 65 -12.09 -3.05 -7.82
C PRO A 65 -12.20 -3.79 -6.49
N GLY A 66 -11.78 -3.15 -5.41
CA GLY A 66 -11.70 -3.75 -4.09
C GLY A 66 -10.36 -4.42 -3.79
N THR A 67 -9.44 -4.55 -4.77
CA THR A 67 -8.12 -5.15 -4.53
C THR A 67 -7.31 -4.34 -3.53
N LEU A 68 -7.34 -3.02 -3.63
CA LEU A 68 -6.62 -2.14 -2.72
C LEU A 68 -7.22 -2.17 -1.31
N LEU A 69 -8.55 -2.19 -1.21
CA LEU A 69 -9.26 -2.35 0.06
C LEU A 69 -8.92 -3.67 0.73
N LEU A 70 -8.99 -4.77 -0.02
CA LEU A 70 -8.68 -6.10 0.48
C LEU A 70 -7.21 -6.21 0.91
N PHE A 71 -6.29 -5.69 0.09
CA PHE A 71 -4.87 -5.62 0.43
C PHE A 71 -4.62 -4.82 1.71
N THR A 72 -5.27 -3.66 1.85
CA THR A 72 -5.14 -2.81 3.04
C THR A 72 -5.66 -3.53 4.29
N LEU A 73 -6.82 -4.19 4.19
CA LEU A 73 -7.39 -4.98 5.28
C LEU A 73 -6.43 -6.09 5.72
N VAL A 74 -6.01 -6.94 4.77
CA VAL A 74 -5.11 -8.08 5.05
C VAL A 74 -3.76 -7.59 5.57
N SER A 75 -3.19 -6.55 4.95
CA SER A 75 -1.93 -5.95 5.38
C SER A 75 -2.00 -5.39 6.80
N THR A 76 -3.12 -4.78 7.18
CA THR A 76 -3.31 -4.27 8.55
C THR A 76 -3.50 -5.41 9.55
N LEU A 77 -4.24 -6.46 9.19
CA LEU A 77 -4.37 -7.66 10.03
C LEU A 77 -3.00 -8.32 10.27
N VAL A 78 -2.21 -8.51 9.22
CA VAL A 78 -0.84 -9.03 9.35
C VAL A 78 0.00 -8.14 10.26
N SER A 79 -0.10 -6.80 10.12
CA SER A 79 0.62 -5.87 11.01
C SER A 79 0.17 -5.96 12.45
N ALA A 80 -1.13 -6.11 12.69
CA ALA A 80 -1.69 -6.25 14.02
C ALA A 80 -1.18 -7.52 14.73
N LEU A 81 -1.08 -8.62 13.97
CA LEU A 81 -0.54 -9.88 14.48
C LEU A 81 0.98 -9.79 14.77
N MET A 82 1.72 -9.02 13.96
CA MET A 82 3.18 -8.91 14.12
C MET A 82 3.61 -7.87 15.17
N MET A 83 2.91 -6.74 15.26
CA MET A 83 3.36 -5.57 16.03
C MET A 83 2.32 -5.02 17.02
N GLY A 84 1.10 -5.52 17.04
CA GLY A 84 0.04 -5.15 18.00
C GLY A 84 -0.54 -3.73 17.87
N SER A 85 0.21 -2.77 17.34
CA SER A 85 -0.11 -1.34 17.35
C SER A 85 -0.84 -0.80 16.13
N SER A 86 -0.96 -1.59 15.06
CA SER A 86 -1.44 -1.11 13.76
C SER A 86 -2.96 -0.98 13.63
N ILE A 87 -3.73 -1.45 14.60
CA ILE A 87 -5.20 -1.45 14.55
C ILE A 87 -5.75 -0.01 14.61
N THR A 88 -5.09 0.89 15.34
CA THR A 88 -5.52 2.30 15.47
C THR A 88 -5.44 3.06 14.15
N LEU A 89 -4.58 2.66 13.23
CA LEU A 89 -4.43 3.28 11.91
C LEU A 89 -5.30 2.60 10.83
N LEU A 90 -6.02 1.52 11.18
CA LEU A 90 -6.91 0.83 10.24
C LEU A 90 -7.96 1.74 9.62
N PRO A 91 -8.68 2.59 10.39
CA PRO A 91 -9.71 3.47 9.80
C PRO A 91 -9.13 4.44 8.77
N THR A 92 -7.96 5.03 9.04
CA THR A 92 -7.31 5.97 8.12
C THR A 92 -6.80 5.28 6.85
N ALA A 93 -6.23 4.09 6.98
CA ALA A 93 -5.77 3.30 5.85
C ALA A 93 -6.93 2.82 4.97
N MET A 94 -8.03 2.38 5.58
CA MET A 94 -9.25 1.99 4.86
C MET A 94 -9.90 3.18 4.16
N ALA A 95 -9.98 4.34 4.81
CA ALA A 95 -10.48 5.57 4.19
C ALA A 95 -9.61 5.99 3.00
N ALA A 96 -8.28 5.91 3.13
CA ALA A 96 -7.37 6.18 2.03
C ALA A 96 -7.57 5.22 0.85
N ALA A 97 -7.75 3.93 1.12
CA ALA A 97 -8.02 2.92 0.10
C ALA A 97 -9.35 3.17 -0.62
N LEU A 98 -10.41 3.49 0.14
CA LEU A 98 -11.72 3.84 -0.42
C LEU A 98 -11.64 5.08 -1.33
N LEU A 99 -10.99 6.16 -0.89
CA LEU A 99 -10.81 7.37 -1.66
C LEU A 99 -9.99 7.12 -2.94
N ALA A 100 -8.91 6.37 -2.82
CA ALA A 100 -8.07 6.01 -3.97
C ALA A 100 -8.84 5.16 -4.98
N GLU A 101 -9.62 4.16 -4.54
CA GLU A 101 -10.42 3.33 -5.44
C GLU A 101 -11.59 4.10 -6.06
N ALA A 102 -12.26 4.96 -5.29
CA ALA A 102 -13.35 5.79 -5.82
C ALA A 102 -12.87 6.72 -6.94
N LEU A 103 -11.74 7.38 -6.73
CA LEU A 103 -11.11 8.22 -7.76
C LEU A 103 -10.55 7.38 -8.91
N GLY A 104 -9.89 6.27 -8.61
CA GLY A 104 -9.33 5.36 -9.60
C GLY A 104 -10.40 4.70 -10.48
N TYR A 105 -11.63 4.53 -9.97
CA TYR A 105 -12.75 4.02 -10.74
C TYR A 105 -13.07 4.90 -11.96
N ARG A 106 -12.87 6.21 -11.82
CA ARG A 106 -13.09 7.19 -12.92
C ARG A 106 -12.13 6.98 -14.09
N PHE A 107 -10.95 6.40 -13.85
CA PHE A 107 -9.88 6.22 -14.84
C PHE A 107 -9.74 4.75 -15.29
N ARG A 108 -10.76 3.92 -15.07
CA ARG A 108 -10.77 2.51 -15.48
C ARG A 108 -10.56 2.36 -16.98
N GLY A 109 -9.58 1.55 -17.34
CA GLY A 109 -9.28 1.22 -18.74
C GLY A 109 -7.90 1.70 -19.24
N HIS A 110 -7.17 2.55 -18.48
CA HIS A 110 -5.82 2.96 -18.82
C HIS A 110 -4.76 2.09 -18.11
N VAL A 111 -3.67 1.79 -18.80
CA VAL A 111 -2.51 1.05 -18.25
C VAL A 111 -1.91 1.77 -17.03
N TRP A 112 -2.11 3.06 -16.94
CA TRP A 112 -1.70 3.94 -15.85
C TRP A 112 -2.52 3.78 -14.56
N ASN A 113 -3.59 2.97 -14.58
CA ASN A 113 -4.52 2.89 -13.46
C ASN A 113 -3.86 2.33 -12.18
N ALA A 114 -3.01 1.32 -12.28
CA ALA A 114 -2.31 0.74 -11.13
C ALA A 114 -1.35 1.74 -10.45
N TRP A 115 -0.70 2.58 -11.26
CA TRP A 115 0.21 3.64 -10.84
C TRP A 115 -0.53 4.75 -10.14
N LEU A 116 -1.58 5.22 -10.80
CA LEU A 116 -2.44 6.29 -10.29
C LEU A 116 -3.11 5.84 -8.99
N LEU A 117 -3.59 4.61 -8.93
CA LEU A 117 -4.16 4.01 -7.72
C LEU A 117 -3.13 3.91 -6.57
N ALA A 118 -1.93 3.40 -6.85
CA ALA A 118 -0.88 3.31 -5.84
C ALA A 118 -0.44 4.69 -5.35
N GLY A 119 -0.27 5.66 -6.26
CA GLY A 119 0.08 7.03 -5.94
C GLY A 119 -1.00 7.75 -5.13
N LEU A 120 -2.27 7.62 -5.53
CA LEU A 120 -3.41 8.19 -4.79
C LEU A 120 -3.55 7.58 -3.40
N PHE A 121 -3.42 6.25 -3.31
CA PHE A 121 -3.47 5.58 -2.02
C PHE A 121 -2.40 6.09 -1.07
N ASP A 122 -1.16 6.16 -1.54
CA ASP A 122 -0.04 6.64 -0.75
C ASP A 122 -0.22 8.11 -0.33
N PHE A 123 -0.71 8.95 -1.24
CA PHE A 123 -1.04 10.34 -0.96
C PHE A 123 -2.11 10.45 0.14
N PHE A 124 -3.26 9.78 -0.03
CA PHE A 124 -4.34 9.85 0.95
C PHE A 124 -3.97 9.22 2.28
N ALA A 125 -3.25 8.10 2.28
CA ALA A 125 -2.82 7.44 3.50
C ALA A 125 -1.93 8.36 4.36
N LYS A 126 -0.98 9.06 3.74
CA LYS A 126 -0.10 10.00 4.44
C LYS A 126 -0.82 11.29 4.82
N ALA A 127 -1.66 11.83 3.95
CA ALA A 127 -2.44 13.03 4.25
C ALA A 127 -3.41 12.81 5.42
N LEU A 128 -4.15 11.70 5.42
CA LEU A 128 -5.05 11.35 6.52
C LEU A 128 -4.29 11.04 7.80
N SER A 129 -3.16 10.32 7.70
CA SER A 129 -2.31 10.06 8.86
C SER A 129 -1.77 11.35 9.47
N LEU A 130 -1.34 12.31 8.64
CA LEU A 130 -0.90 13.62 9.09
C LEU A 130 -2.04 14.40 9.76
N GLY A 131 -3.24 14.37 9.16
CA GLY A 131 -4.43 15.02 9.72
C GLY A 131 -4.82 14.44 11.09
N VAL A 132 -4.82 13.12 11.22
CA VAL A 132 -5.08 12.45 12.50
C VAL A 132 -3.98 12.77 13.52
N SER A 133 -2.71 12.72 13.10
CA SER A 133 -1.60 13.12 13.98
C SER A 133 -1.74 14.56 14.48
N TYR A 134 -2.15 15.48 13.61
CA TYR A 134 -2.42 16.87 14.00
C TYR A 134 -3.53 16.99 15.05
N LEU A 135 -4.62 16.23 14.90
CA LEU A 135 -5.73 16.27 15.87
C LEU A 135 -5.32 15.77 17.26
N PHE A 136 -4.47 14.73 17.31
CA PHE A 136 -4.03 14.14 18.57
C PHE A 136 -2.82 14.85 19.20
N LEU A 137 -1.95 15.45 18.39
CA LEU A 137 -0.68 16.04 18.83
C LEU A 137 -0.69 17.57 18.83
N ARG A 138 -1.83 18.20 18.60
CA ARG A 138 -1.93 19.67 18.55
C ARG A 138 -1.46 20.37 19.84
N GLU A 139 -1.53 19.67 20.97
CA GLU A 139 -1.06 20.17 22.28
C GLU A 139 0.46 20.00 22.48
N SER A 140 1.14 19.32 21.54
CA SER A 140 2.57 19.04 21.60
C SER A 140 3.28 19.48 20.29
N PRO A 141 3.50 20.79 20.07
CA PRO A 141 4.06 21.33 18.83
C PRO A 141 5.43 20.74 18.47
N SER A 142 6.26 20.43 19.47
CA SER A 142 7.59 19.81 19.27
C SER A 142 7.52 18.44 18.61
N ILE A 143 6.52 17.63 18.99
CA ILE A 143 6.31 16.31 18.37
C ILE A 143 5.81 16.48 16.93
N MET A 144 4.92 17.43 16.71
CA MET A 144 4.39 17.71 15.37
C MET A 144 5.49 18.16 14.38
N MET A 145 6.49 18.93 14.84
CA MET A 145 7.66 19.29 14.03
C MET A 145 8.47 18.08 13.58
N MET A 146 8.45 16.97 14.31
CA MET A 146 9.13 15.72 13.91
C MET A 146 8.28 14.88 12.95
N VAL A 147 6.96 14.94 13.03
CA VAL A 147 6.06 14.14 12.17
C VAL A 147 6.13 14.59 10.71
N VAL A 148 6.19 15.90 10.45
CA VAL A 148 6.20 16.46 9.11
C VAL A 148 7.41 15.98 8.28
N PRO A 149 8.66 16.08 8.75
CA PRO A 149 9.81 15.53 8.02
C PRO A 149 9.71 14.03 7.77
N VAL A 150 9.23 13.25 8.73
CA VAL A 150 9.04 11.80 8.58
C VAL A 150 8.07 11.48 7.45
N VAL A 151 6.96 12.20 7.36
CA VAL A 151 5.98 12.05 6.28
C VAL A 151 6.59 12.46 4.94
N LEU A 152 7.33 13.56 4.86
CA LEU A 152 7.99 14.02 3.64
C LEU A 152 9.03 13.00 3.14
N ILE A 153 9.86 12.47 4.03
CA ILE A 153 10.82 11.40 3.69
C ILE A 153 10.08 10.17 3.17
N GLY A 154 8.96 9.81 3.80
CA GLY A 154 8.09 8.74 3.32
C GLY A 154 7.57 8.98 1.91
N TYR A 155 7.18 10.22 1.56
CA TYR A 155 6.77 10.57 0.19
C TYR A 155 7.88 10.38 -0.82
N VAL A 156 9.10 10.84 -0.52
CA VAL A 156 10.27 10.64 -1.39
C VAL A 156 10.50 9.16 -1.66
N GLY A 157 10.39 8.32 -0.60
CA GLY A 157 10.49 6.87 -0.73
C GLY A 157 9.41 6.29 -1.64
N SER A 158 8.17 6.75 -1.52
CA SER A 158 7.07 6.29 -2.37
C SER A 158 7.22 6.70 -3.83
N VAL A 159 7.68 7.91 -4.09
CA VAL A 159 7.97 8.37 -5.46
C VAL A 159 9.07 7.51 -6.09
N ALA A 160 10.13 7.21 -5.35
CA ALA A 160 11.15 6.27 -5.78
C ALA A 160 10.57 4.88 -6.04
N GLY A 161 9.67 4.40 -5.18
CA GLY A 161 8.94 3.13 -5.35
C GLY A 161 8.02 3.13 -6.58
N LEU A 162 7.37 4.24 -6.89
CA LEU A 162 6.63 4.40 -8.13
C LEU A 162 7.55 4.22 -9.35
N TRP A 163 8.69 4.84 -9.37
CA TRP A 163 9.65 4.72 -10.45
C TRP A 163 10.24 3.30 -10.57
N MET A 164 10.63 2.69 -9.44
CA MET A 164 11.10 1.30 -9.39
C MET A 164 10.01 0.32 -9.84
N GLY A 165 8.79 0.49 -9.38
CA GLY A 165 7.65 -0.32 -9.77
C GLY A 165 7.42 -0.29 -11.28
N TRP A 166 7.59 0.87 -11.92
CA TRP A 166 7.53 0.96 -13.38
C TRP A 166 8.56 0.08 -14.07
N LYS A 167 9.78 0.21 -13.65
CA LYS A 167 10.88 -0.55 -14.22
C LYS A 167 10.65 -2.05 -14.03
N THR A 168 10.30 -2.47 -12.81
CA THR A 168 10.00 -3.86 -12.47
C THR A 168 8.86 -4.44 -13.29
N VAL A 169 7.79 -3.67 -13.47
CA VAL A 169 6.64 -4.10 -14.30
C VAL A 169 7.05 -4.25 -15.77
N GLY A 170 7.89 -3.35 -16.30
CA GLY A 170 8.45 -3.48 -17.64
C GLY A 170 9.17 -4.82 -17.82
N GLU A 171 10.04 -5.16 -16.89
CA GLU A 171 10.78 -6.43 -16.90
C GLU A 171 9.86 -7.65 -16.73
N LEU A 172 8.86 -7.57 -15.83
CA LEU A 172 7.89 -8.64 -15.63
C LEU A 172 6.98 -8.87 -16.84
N LYS A 173 6.67 -7.83 -17.63
CA LYS A 173 5.96 -7.97 -18.91
C LYS A 173 6.81 -8.71 -19.94
N HIS A 174 8.09 -8.36 -20.06
CA HIS A 174 9.02 -9.06 -20.95
C HIS A 174 9.21 -10.54 -20.57
N ALA A 175 9.18 -10.85 -19.28
CA ALA A 175 9.24 -12.21 -18.76
C ALA A 175 7.90 -12.99 -18.83
N GLY A 176 6.81 -12.38 -19.34
CA GLY A 176 5.50 -13.02 -19.46
C GLY A 176 4.74 -13.20 -18.14
N PHE A 177 5.22 -12.61 -17.04
CA PHE A 177 4.58 -12.73 -15.75
C PHE A 177 3.37 -11.79 -15.57
N VAL A 178 3.28 -10.72 -16.34
CA VAL A 178 2.18 -9.74 -16.33
C VAL A 178 1.69 -9.55 -17.77
N ARG A 179 0.38 -9.64 -17.97
CA ARG A 179 -0.28 -9.35 -19.27
C ARG A 179 -0.57 -7.87 -19.42
#